data_9b288a9a28809232ec439694c7efd4c4
#
_entry.id   9b288a9a28809232ec439694c7efd4c4
#
_cell.length_a   1.000
_cell.length_b   1.000
_cell.length_c   1.000
_cell.angle_alpha   90.00
_cell.angle_beta   90.00
_cell.angle_gamma   90.00
#
_symmetry.space_group_name_H-M   'P 1'
#
loop_
_entity.id
_entity.type
_entity.pdbx_description
1 polymer ?
#
loop_
_entity_poly.entity_id
_entity_poly.type
_entity_poly.pdbx_seq_one_letter_code
_entity_poly.pdbx_strand_id
1 'polypeptide(L)'
;MGEAVLEYVERKTTYFRYCGEINTKKVLEAAKTRCLEIGIGKVVIASETGRSAIKALDIFNGTSIQIIVVTHYPAETWGPKGNIPIGLKRKEYTQNLKKLVEKGCKIVQGTRPFAPPSRSIFWEHPTPEGVIDKTLEIFGAGTKIAIEAAIMATDAGEAEEGEEIISCAGTYKGLDTAIVVKTAYSMNFFKNFEVREIIAKPLCRVKTLPEFRYENWKGDLESYYSQLGRH
;
A
#
# COMPACT_ATOMS: atom_id res chain seq x y z
N MET A 1 48.37 -4.06 -1.14
CA MET A 1 47.22 -3.20 -1.53
C MET A 1 46.01 -4.10 -1.48
N GLY A 2 45.20 -4.03 -0.43
CA GLY A 2 43.96 -4.79 -0.32
C GLY A 2 43.01 -4.29 -1.41
N GLU A 3 42.43 -5.20 -2.18
CA GLU A 3 41.32 -4.90 -3.07
C GLU A 3 40.20 -4.27 -2.22
N ALA A 4 39.74 -3.08 -2.62
CA ALA A 4 38.57 -2.48 -2.03
C ALA A 4 37.38 -3.43 -2.32
N VAL A 5 36.87 -4.10 -1.30
CA VAL A 5 35.66 -4.90 -1.43
C VAL A 5 34.51 -3.94 -1.69
N LEU A 6 34.02 -3.89 -2.94
CA LEU A 6 32.81 -3.17 -3.30
C LEU A 6 31.63 -3.93 -2.70
N GLU A 7 31.07 -3.39 -1.62
CA GLU A 7 29.84 -3.94 -1.02
C GLU A 7 28.64 -3.39 -1.77
N TYR A 8 28.05 -4.20 -2.63
CA TYR A 8 26.76 -3.92 -3.28
C TYR A 8 25.86 -5.14 -3.21
N VAL A 9 24.57 -4.90 -3.33
CA VAL A 9 23.54 -5.95 -3.35
C VAL A 9 22.74 -5.86 -4.63
N GLU A 10 22.69 -6.95 -5.38
CA GLU A 10 21.84 -7.07 -6.56
C GLU A 10 20.56 -7.81 -6.20
N ARG A 11 19.40 -7.22 -6.56
CA ARG A 11 18.10 -7.81 -6.30
C ARG A 11 17.16 -7.62 -7.48
N LYS A 12 16.29 -8.62 -7.70
CA LYS A 12 15.33 -8.59 -8.80
C LYS A 12 14.11 -7.75 -8.43
N THR A 13 13.75 -6.80 -9.30
CA THR A 13 12.49 -6.05 -9.24
C THR A 13 11.48 -6.63 -10.24
N THR A 14 10.22 -6.75 -9.83
CA THR A 14 9.12 -7.17 -10.71
C THR A 14 8.39 -5.96 -11.25
N TYR A 15 8.28 -5.84 -12.58
CA TYR A 15 7.54 -4.80 -13.25
C TYR A 15 6.28 -5.33 -13.92
N PHE A 16 5.12 -4.72 -13.59
CA PHE A 16 3.84 -5.08 -14.18
C PHE A 16 3.49 -4.19 -15.37
N ARG A 17 2.88 -4.76 -16.40
CA ARG A 17 2.40 -4.00 -17.57
C ARG A 17 1.17 -3.15 -17.26
N TYR A 18 0.35 -3.60 -16.31
CA TYR A 18 -0.89 -2.96 -15.89
C TYR A 18 -0.89 -2.72 -14.39
N CYS A 19 -1.63 -1.71 -13.94
CA CYS A 19 -1.82 -1.38 -12.54
C CYS A 19 -3.00 -2.17 -11.95
N GLY A 20 -3.04 -2.24 -10.62
CA GLY A 20 -4.23 -2.62 -9.87
C GLY A 20 -4.31 -4.08 -9.45
N GLU A 21 -5.52 -4.51 -9.16
CA GLU A 21 -5.82 -5.73 -8.38
C GLU A 21 -5.31 -7.03 -9.00
N ILE A 22 -5.18 -7.10 -10.32
CA ILE A 22 -4.65 -8.27 -11.04
C ILE A 22 -3.25 -8.69 -10.53
N ASN A 23 -2.50 -7.76 -9.97
CA ASN A 23 -1.14 -7.99 -9.48
C ASN A 23 -1.07 -8.41 -8.02
N THR A 24 -2.20 -8.33 -7.27
CA THR A 24 -2.20 -8.44 -5.80
C THR A 24 -1.52 -9.70 -5.30
N LYS A 25 -1.83 -10.86 -5.87
CA LYS A 25 -1.22 -12.13 -5.47
C LYS A 25 0.30 -12.09 -5.66
N LYS A 26 0.75 -11.64 -6.83
CA LYS A 26 2.17 -11.61 -7.18
C LYS A 26 2.97 -10.62 -6.32
N VAL A 27 2.37 -9.48 -5.99
CA VAL A 27 2.97 -8.50 -5.06
C VAL A 27 3.16 -9.10 -3.67
N LEU A 28 2.11 -9.75 -3.13
CA LEU A 28 2.17 -10.37 -1.81
C LEU A 28 3.18 -11.53 -1.75
N GLU A 29 3.25 -12.35 -2.80
CA GLU A 29 4.26 -13.42 -2.92
C GLU A 29 5.68 -12.83 -2.96
N ALA A 30 5.90 -11.79 -3.75
CA ALA A 30 7.20 -11.12 -3.83
C ALA A 30 7.59 -10.46 -2.50
N ALA A 31 6.65 -9.81 -1.82
CA ALA A 31 6.84 -9.23 -0.50
C ALA A 31 7.18 -10.31 0.55
N LYS A 32 6.43 -11.42 0.59
CA LYS A 32 6.73 -12.54 1.50
C LYS A 32 8.13 -13.10 1.26
N THR A 33 8.48 -13.37 0.01
CA THR A 33 9.81 -13.88 -0.36
C THR A 33 10.89 -12.93 0.15
N ARG A 34 10.73 -11.62 -0.07
CA ARG A 34 11.70 -10.63 0.37
C ARG A 34 11.77 -10.51 1.89
N CYS A 35 10.64 -10.57 2.61
CA CYS A 35 10.65 -10.62 4.08
C CYS A 35 11.54 -11.76 4.59
N LEU A 36 11.38 -12.95 4.01
CA LEU A 36 12.13 -14.13 4.42
C LEU A 36 13.63 -14.06 4.03
N GLU A 37 13.93 -13.49 2.85
CA GLU A 37 15.32 -13.37 2.36
C GLU A 37 16.17 -12.43 3.21
N ILE A 38 15.60 -11.35 3.74
CA ILE A 38 16.35 -10.32 4.45
C ILE A 38 15.94 -10.14 5.93
N GLY A 39 15.11 -11.05 6.45
CA GLY A 39 14.75 -11.09 7.87
C GLY A 39 13.79 -9.99 8.33
N ILE A 40 12.97 -9.43 7.44
CA ILE A 40 11.97 -8.42 7.80
C ILE A 40 10.77 -9.06 8.50
N GLY A 41 10.47 -8.64 9.72
CA GLY A 41 9.41 -9.19 10.56
C GLY A 41 8.03 -8.54 10.39
N LYS A 42 7.92 -7.43 9.64
CA LYS A 42 6.66 -6.69 9.50
C LYS A 42 6.34 -6.36 8.05
N VAL A 43 5.06 -6.51 7.69
CA VAL A 43 4.53 -6.08 6.39
C VAL A 43 3.31 -5.18 6.58
N VAL A 44 3.34 -4.02 5.95
CA VAL A 44 2.22 -3.07 5.90
C VAL A 44 1.43 -3.32 4.63
N ILE A 45 0.11 -3.46 4.76
CA ILE A 45 -0.84 -3.69 3.66
C ILE A 45 -1.85 -2.55 3.62
N ALA A 46 -1.77 -1.70 2.61
CA ALA A 46 -2.80 -0.70 2.35
C ALA A 46 -4.08 -1.38 1.85
N SER A 47 -5.17 -1.29 2.62
CA SER A 47 -6.40 -2.02 2.30
C SER A 47 -7.64 -1.31 2.84
N GLU A 48 -8.36 -0.62 1.96
CA GLU A 48 -9.53 0.19 2.31
C GLU A 48 -10.76 -0.63 2.71
N THR A 49 -10.89 -1.83 2.16
CA THR A 49 -12.03 -2.72 2.36
C THR A 49 -11.66 -4.01 3.10
N GLY A 50 -10.38 -4.20 3.40
CA GLY A 50 -9.85 -5.44 3.98
C GLY A 50 -9.54 -6.55 2.97
N ARG A 51 -9.97 -6.46 1.72
CA ARG A 51 -9.84 -7.55 0.73
C ARG A 51 -8.38 -7.93 0.45
N SER A 52 -7.51 -6.95 0.22
CA SER A 52 -6.07 -7.21 0.02
C SER A 52 -5.41 -7.79 1.26
N ALA A 53 -5.83 -7.33 2.45
CA ALA A 53 -5.33 -7.83 3.72
C ALA A 53 -5.78 -9.27 3.98
N ILE A 54 -7.01 -9.65 3.61
CA ILE A 54 -7.48 -11.05 3.68
C ILE A 54 -6.62 -11.95 2.77
N LYS A 55 -6.32 -11.51 1.53
CA LYS A 55 -5.41 -12.25 0.64
C LYS A 55 -3.99 -12.36 1.24
N ALA A 56 -3.54 -11.31 1.95
CA ALA A 56 -2.26 -11.37 2.64
C ALA A 56 -2.23 -12.41 3.77
N LEU A 57 -3.31 -12.56 4.54
CA LEU A 57 -3.41 -13.62 5.56
C LEU A 57 -3.14 -15.01 4.98
N ASP A 58 -3.73 -15.30 3.83
CA ASP A 58 -3.57 -16.61 3.19
C ASP A 58 -2.11 -16.83 2.70
N ILE A 59 -1.51 -15.80 2.11
CA ILE A 59 -0.15 -15.86 1.56
C ILE A 59 0.91 -15.91 2.67
N PHE A 60 0.76 -15.10 3.71
CA PHE A 60 1.70 -15.06 4.84
C PHE A 60 1.44 -16.14 5.90
N ASN A 61 0.43 -16.99 5.70
CA ASN A 61 0.16 -18.10 6.60
C ASN A 61 1.40 -18.98 6.83
N GLY A 62 1.62 -19.39 8.08
CA GLY A 62 2.76 -20.20 8.48
C GLY A 62 4.09 -19.41 8.62
N THR A 63 4.05 -18.09 8.58
CA THR A 63 5.21 -17.23 8.88
C THR A 63 4.99 -16.48 10.20
N SER A 64 6.08 -16.00 10.80
CA SER A 64 6.05 -15.10 11.97
C SER A 64 5.92 -13.62 11.59
N ILE A 65 5.72 -13.30 10.30
CA ILE A 65 5.65 -11.93 9.82
C ILE A 65 4.35 -11.28 10.29
N GLN A 66 4.48 -10.17 11.01
CA GLN A 66 3.34 -9.38 11.49
C GLN A 66 2.72 -8.60 10.34
N ILE A 67 1.42 -8.77 10.14
CA ILE A 67 0.66 -7.98 9.16
C ILE A 67 0.06 -6.76 9.86
N ILE A 68 0.36 -5.57 9.31
CA ILE A 68 -0.21 -4.29 9.72
C ILE A 68 -1.09 -3.80 8.57
N VAL A 69 -2.38 -3.65 8.81
CA VAL A 69 -3.34 -3.18 7.80
C VAL A 69 -3.57 -1.71 7.98
N VAL A 70 -3.24 -0.93 6.97
CA VAL A 70 -3.44 0.52 6.96
C VAL A 70 -4.61 0.87 6.07
N THR A 71 -5.54 1.67 6.58
CA THR A 71 -6.74 2.11 5.90
C THR A 71 -7.03 3.58 6.16
N HIS A 72 -7.74 4.20 5.24
CA HIS A 72 -8.19 5.59 5.34
C HIS A 72 -9.28 5.75 6.41
N TYR A 73 -9.56 6.96 6.86
CA TYR A 73 -10.75 7.26 7.66
C TYR A 73 -12.02 6.90 6.85
N PRO A 74 -13.18 6.66 7.51
CA PRO A 74 -14.42 6.35 6.80
C PRO A 74 -14.81 7.47 5.83
N ALA A 75 -14.81 7.16 4.54
CA ALA A 75 -15.08 8.10 3.47
C ALA A 75 -15.70 7.38 2.26
N GLU A 76 -15.90 8.09 1.18
CA GLU A 76 -16.17 7.54 -0.13
C GLU A 76 -15.06 7.94 -1.09
N THR A 77 -14.68 7.03 -1.98
CA THR A 77 -13.77 7.39 -3.07
C THR A 77 -14.53 8.16 -4.13
N TRP A 78 -13.86 9.03 -4.81
CA TRP A 78 -14.32 9.78 -5.96
C TRP A 78 -13.31 9.67 -7.10
N GLY A 79 -13.73 10.07 -8.29
CA GLY A 79 -12.93 9.95 -9.50
C GLY A 79 -13.08 8.59 -10.18
N PRO A 80 -12.07 8.07 -10.89
CA PRO A 80 -12.19 6.86 -11.71
C PRO A 80 -12.64 5.59 -10.98
N LYS A 81 -12.52 5.59 -9.64
CA LYS A 81 -12.96 4.46 -8.79
C LYS A 81 -14.46 4.46 -8.53
N GLY A 82 -15.15 5.60 -8.73
CA GLY A 82 -16.53 5.80 -8.30
C GLY A 82 -16.73 5.94 -6.80
N ASN A 83 -17.98 6.03 -6.39
CA ASN A 83 -18.38 6.20 -5.00
C ASN A 83 -18.33 4.87 -4.25
N ILE A 84 -17.15 4.41 -3.94
CA ILE A 84 -16.94 3.19 -3.17
C ILE A 84 -16.68 3.59 -1.72
N PRO A 85 -17.43 3.04 -0.76
CA PRO A 85 -17.13 3.23 0.65
C PRO A 85 -15.71 2.75 0.95
N ILE A 86 -14.92 3.57 1.64
CA ILE A 86 -13.57 3.23 2.09
C ILE A 86 -13.41 3.43 3.59
N GLY A 87 -12.44 2.75 4.17
CA GLY A 87 -12.22 2.75 5.62
C GLY A 87 -12.72 1.44 6.24
N LEU A 88 -11.77 0.58 6.60
CA LEU A 88 -12.03 -0.80 7.04
C LEU A 88 -12.96 -0.91 8.26
N LYS A 89 -13.00 0.13 9.13
CA LYS A 89 -13.90 0.14 10.31
C LYS A 89 -15.35 0.52 10.00
N ARG A 90 -15.70 0.72 8.73
CA ARG A 90 -17.11 0.90 8.32
C ARG A 90 -17.90 -0.38 8.49
N LYS A 91 -19.23 -0.23 8.69
CA LYS A 91 -20.17 -1.37 8.87
C LYS A 91 -20.15 -2.36 7.70
N GLU A 92 -19.93 -1.88 6.49
CA GLU A 92 -19.87 -2.68 5.26
C GLU A 92 -18.72 -3.71 5.27
N TYR A 93 -17.68 -3.46 6.07
CA TYR A 93 -16.47 -4.31 6.13
C TYR A 93 -16.29 -5.00 7.48
N THR A 94 -17.31 -5.03 8.33
CA THR A 94 -17.25 -5.63 9.68
C THR A 94 -16.74 -7.07 9.66
N GLN A 95 -17.15 -7.88 8.70
CA GLN A 95 -16.71 -9.28 8.62
C GLN A 95 -15.20 -9.37 8.29
N ASN A 96 -14.72 -8.54 7.35
CA ASN A 96 -13.31 -8.50 7.01
C ASN A 96 -12.48 -8.02 8.20
N LEU A 97 -12.91 -6.94 8.85
CA LEU A 97 -12.26 -6.41 10.06
C LEU A 97 -12.17 -7.49 11.15
N LYS A 98 -13.27 -8.15 11.47
CA LYS A 98 -13.32 -9.22 12.48
C LYS A 98 -12.32 -10.33 12.16
N LYS A 99 -12.34 -10.85 10.94
CA LYS A 99 -11.40 -11.90 10.48
C LYS A 99 -9.93 -11.47 10.61
N LEU A 100 -9.60 -10.22 10.24
CA LEU A 100 -8.24 -9.70 10.34
C LEU A 100 -7.76 -9.59 11.78
N VAL A 101 -8.61 -9.06 12.67
CA VAL A 101 -8.30 -8.92 14.09
C VAL A 101 -8.15 -10.29 14.77
N GLU A 102 -9.06 -11.24 14.51
CA GLU A 102 -8.98 -12.62 15.03
C GLU A 102 -7.72 -13.35 14.60
N LYS A 103 -7.15 -12.99 13.44
CA LYS A 103 -5.88 -13.52 12.94
C LYS A 103 -4.64 -12.71 13.39
N GLY A 104 -4.83 -11.79 14.32
CA GLY A 104 -3.72 -11.02 14.93
C GLY A 104 -3.18 -9.89 14.08
N CYS A 105 -3.87 -9.47 13.01
CA CYS A 105 -3.47 -8.28 12.25
C CYS A 105 -3.63 -7.02 13.10
N LYS A 106 -2.69 -6.10 12.98
CA LYS A 106 -2.80 -4.75 13.51
C LYS A 106 -3.58 -3.87 12.54
N ILE A 107 -4.48 -3.01 13.04
CA ILE A 107 -5.34 -2.18 12.20
C ILE A 107 -5.08 -0.70 12.49
N VAL A 108 -4.52 -0.01 11.53
CA VAL A 108 -4.26 1.44 11.57
C VAL A 108 -5.24 2.14 10.63
N GLN A 109 -6.08 3.01 11.18
CA GLN A 109 -7.03 3.81 10.41
C GLN A 109 -6.85 5.29 10.69
N GLY A 110 -6.66 6.09 9.65
CA GLY A 110 -6.42 7.52 9.81
C GLY A 110 -6.34 8.28 8.50
N THR A 111 -5.89 9.53 8.60
CA THR A 111 -5.64 10.40 7.45
C THR A 111 -4.23 10.15 6.91
N ARG A 112 -4.08 10.20 5.59
CA ARG A 112 -2.78 10.08 4.96
C ARG A 112 -1.90 11.32 5.25
N PRO A 113 -0.60 11.14 5.52
CA PRO A 113 0.30 12.24 5.87
C PRO A 113 0.33 13.37 4.84
N PHE A 114 0.27 13.04 3.54
CA PHE A 114 0.30 14.06 2.47
C PHE A 114 -1.10 14.48 1.99
N ALA A 115 -2.14 14.21 2.79
CA ALA A 115 -3.49 14.73 2.59
C ALA A 115 -4.04 15.36 3.89
N PRO A 116 -3.33 16.37 4.45
CA PRO A 116 -3.68 16.98 5.73
C PRO A 116 -4.93 17.88 5.61
N PRO A 117 -5.47 18.37 6.74
CA PRO A 117 -6.64 19.26 6.77
C PRO A 117 -6.50 20.53 5.91
N SER A 118 -5.30 21.07 5.78
CA SER A 118 -5.02 22.23 4.92
C SER A 118 -5.44 22.02 3.46
N ARG A 119 -5.42 20.78 2.99
CA ARG A 119 -5.89 20.41 1.65
C ARG A 119 -7.37 20.74 1.42
N SER A 120 -8.20 20.73 2.47
CA SER A 120 -9.62 21.06 2.35
C SER A 120 -9.88 22.55 2.12
N ILE A 121 -8.94 23.42 2.54
CA ILE A 121 -9.00 24.85 2.35
C ILE A 121 -8.41 25.26 0.99
N PHE A 122 -7.31 24.59 0.60
CA PHE A 122 -6.51 24.91 -0.59
C PHE A 122 -6.65 23.85 -1.68
N TRP A 123 -7.87 23.34 -1.90
CA TRP A 123 -8.11 22.28 -2.87
C TRP A 123 -7.59 22.61 -4.27
N GLU A 124 -7.70 23.87 -4.68
CA GLU A 124 -7.25 24.37 -5.98
C GLU A 124 -5.82 24.93 -5.97
N HIS A 125 -5.18 24.99 -4.79
CA HIS A 125 -3.84 25.54 -4.65
C HIS A 125 -2.86 24.48 -4.14
N PRO A 126 -1.61 24.48 -4.64
CA PRO A 126 -0.60 23.53 -4.17
C PRO A 126 -0.21 23.85 -2.71
N THR A 127 -0.39 22.88 -1.83
CA THR A 127 0.21 22.89 -0.49
C THR A 127 1.56 22.17 -0.53
N PRO A 128 2.47 22.42 0.42
CA PRO A 128 3.73 21.67 0.49
C PRO A 128 3.52 20.16 0.46
N GLU A 129 2.56 19.65 1.23
CA GLU A 129 2.22 18.22 1.27
C GLU A 129 1.64 17.74 -0.07
N GLY A 130 0.85 18.57 -0.73
CA GLY A 130 0.33 18.29 -2.06
C GLY A 130 1.42 18.20 -3.13
N VAL A 131 2.48 19.00 -3.01
CA VAL A 131 3.66 18.90 -3.87
C VAL A 131 4.40 17.59 -3.63
N ILE A 132 4.59 17.20 -2.36
CA ILE A 132 5.19 15.90 -2.01
C ILE A 132 4.35 14.75 -2.57
N ASP A 133 3.02 14.78 -2.35
CA ASP A 133 2.08 13.77 -2.88
C ASP A 133 2.23 13.60 -4.41
N LYS A 134 2.28 14.70 -5.15
CA LYS A 134 2.44 14.68 -6.60
C LYS A 134 3.83 14.24 -7.04
N THR A 135 4.86 14.63 -6.33
CA THR A 135 6.24 14.21 -6.61
C THR A 135 6.41 12.71 -6.43
N LEU A 136 5.90 12.15 -5.33
CA LEU A 136 5.95 10.71 -5.10
C LEU A 136 5.10 9.91 -6.11
N GLU A 137 4.02 10.50 -6.63
CA GLU A 137 3.17 9.86 -7.63
C GLU A 137 3.88 9.61 -8.97
N ILE A 138 4.99 10.30 -9.28
CA ILE A 138 5.78 10.03 -10.50
C ILE A 138 6.42 8.63 -10.49
N PHE A 139 6.68 8.07 -9.30
CA PHE A 139 7.15 6.69 -9.15
C PHE A 139 6.02 5.66 -9.24
N GLY A 140 4.78 6.10 -9.34
CA GLY A 140 3.55 5.31 -9.37
C GLY A 140 2.66 5.57 -8.15
N ALA A 141 1.34 5.53 -8.36
CA ALA A 141 0.38 5.77 -7.27
C ALA A 141 0.54 4.76 -6.12
N GLY A 142 0.83 3.49 -6.44
CA GLY A 142 1.10 2.46 -5.43
C GLY A 142 2.33 2.77 -4.58
N THR A 143 3.42 3.29 -5.18
CA THR A 143 4.64 3.67 -4.44
C THR A 143 4.35 4.78 -3.44
N LYS A 144 3.64 5.82 -3.88
CA LYS A 144 3.22 6.93 -3.01
C LYS A 144 2.42 6.41 -1.80
N ILE A 145 1.39 5.61 -2.05
CA ILE A 145 0.53 5.08 -0.98
C ILE A 145 1.30 4.11 -0.07
N ALA A 146 2.25 3.34 -0.60
CA ALA A 146 3.09 2.47 0.22
C ALA A 146 3.97 3.27 1.20
N ILE A 147 4.51 4.41 0.76
CA ILE A 147 5.26 5.34 1.62
C ILE A 147 4.34 5.90 2.72
N GLU A 148 3.17 6.43 2.35
CA GLU A 148 2.21 6.98 3.32
C GLU A 148 1.74 5.92 4.33
N ALA A 149 1.47 4.69 3.86
CA ALA A 149 1.04 3.60 4.73
C ALA A 149 2.13 3.19 5.74
N ALA A 150 3.40 3.20 5.34
CA ALA A 150 4.52 2.94 6.25
C ALA A 150 4.60 4.03 7.34
N ILE A 151 4.51 5.31 6.97
CA ILE A 151 4.49 6.43 7.93
C ILE A 151 3.29 6.28 8.89
N MET A 152 2.09 6.01 8.38
CA MET A 152 0.89 5.82 9.21
C MET A 152 1.06 4.67 10.22
N ALA A 153 1.68 3.58 9.82
CA ALA A 153 1.97 2.46 10.71
C ALA A 153 2.95 2.85 11.83
N THR A 154 3.94 3.67 11.51
CA THR A 154 4.94 4.17 12.47
C THR A 154 4.35 5.21 13.41
N ASP A 155 3.58 6.17 12.89
CA ASP A 155 2.89 7.18 13.71
C ASP A 155 1.88 6.53 14.68
N ALA A 156 1.31 5.39 14.32
CA ALA A 156 0.41 4.60 15.16
C ALA A 156 1.15 3.69 16.18
N GLY A 157 2.49 3.64 16.17
CA GLY A 157 3.28 2.80 17.07
C GLY A 157 3.33 1.31 16.70
N GLU A 158 2.86 0.92 15.52
CA GLU A 158 2.89 -0.48 15.06
C GLU A 158 4.23 -0.84 14.37
N ALA A 159 5.02 0.15 14.01
CA ALA A 159 6.42 0.02 13.62
C ALA A 159 7.28 1.06 14.37
N GLU A 160 8.55 0.75 14.62
CA GLU A 160 9.47 1.66 15.27
C GLU A 160 10.14 2.59 14.24
N GLU A 161 10.47 3.82 14.65
CA GLU A 161 11.27 4.70 13.79
C GLU A 161 12.64 4.06 13.52
N GLY A 162 13.04 4.03 12.26
CA GLY A 162 14.28 3.39 11.83
C GLY A 162 14.19 1.89 11.55
N GLU A 163 13.04 1.26 11.83
CA GLU A 163 12.80 -0.15 11.50
C GLU A 163 12.68 -0.34 9.99
N GLU A 164 13.27 -1.43 9.48
CA GLU A 164 13.05 -1.85 8.09
C GLU A 164 11.78 -2.71 8.00
N ILE A 165 10.84 -2.25 7.19
CA ILE A 165 9.56 -2.93 6.95
C ILE A 165 9.27 -3.02 5.46
N ILE A 166 8.40 -3.95 5.05
CA ILE A 166 7.87 -3.96 3.68
C ILE A 166 6.50 -3.30 3.69
N SER A 167 6.27 -2.38 2.76
CA SER A 167 4.97 -1.74 2.56
C SER A 167 4.41 -2.03 1.18
N CYS A 168 3.15 -2.50 1.15
CA CYS A 168 2.43 -2.90 -0.05
C CYS A 168 1.20 -2.03 -0.26
N ALA A 169 1.06 -1.47 -1.45
CA ALA A 169 -0.08 -0.66 -1.85
C ALA A 169 -0.41 -0.84 -3.33
N GLY A 170 -1.38 -0.11 -3.83
CA GLY A 170 -1.76 -0.24 -5.23
C GLY A 170 -2.38 0.99 -5.84
N THR A 171 -2.59 0.91 -7.13
CA THR A 171 -3.24 1.93 -7.94
C THR A 171 -4.73 1.64 -8.01
N TYR A 172 -5.54 2.50 -7.42
CA TYR A 172 -7.00 2.41 -7.32
C TYR A 172 -7.49 1.23 -6.47
N LYS A 173 -7.24 -0.01 -6.85
CA LYS A 173 -7.72 -1.23 -6.18
C LYS A 173 -6.65 -2.30 -6.13
N GLY A 174 -6.70 -3.13 -5.09
CA GLY A 174 -5.73 -4.19 -4.88
C GLY A 174 -4.33 -3.66 -4.60
N LEU A 175 -3.34 -4.53 -4.83
CA LEU A 175 -1.93 -4.21 -4.66
C LEU A 175 -1.20 -4.42 -5.99
N ASP A 176 -0.35 -3.46 -6.34
CA ASP A 176 0.52 -3.55 -7.51
C ASP A 176 1.95 -3.09 -7.21
N THR A 177 2.21 -2.71 -5.97
CA THR A 177 3.50 -2.17 -5.53
C THR A 177 3.87 -2.74 -4.18
N ALA A 178 5.14 -3.10 -4.02
CA ALA A 178 5.78 -3.44 -2.76
C ALA A 178 7.17 -2.79 -2.69
N ILE A 179 7.49 -2.19 -1.56
CA ILE A 179 8.76 -1.50 -1.29
C ILE A 179 9.32 -1.93 0.05
N VAL A 180 10.66 -1.97 0.18
CA VAL A 180 11.34 -2.00 1.47
C VAL A 180 11.62 -0.55 1.86
N VAL A 181 11.26 -0.19 3.07
CA VAL A 181 11.55 1.13 3.63
C VAL A 181 12.19 1.01 5.01
N LYS A 182 13.09 1.93 5.30
CA LYS A 182 13.44 2.28 6.67
C LYS A 182 12.45 3.39 7.05
N THR A 183 11.54 3.06 7.97
CA THR A 183 10.41 3.94 8.27
C THR A 183 10.77 5.04 9.27
N ALA A 184 9.95 6.09 9.30
CA ALA A 184 10.10 7.22 10.21
C ALA A 184 8.74 7.77 10.62
N TYR A 185 8.69 8.50 11.73
CA TYR A 185 7.53 9.34 12.04
C TYR A 185 7.33 10.43 10.99
N SER A 186 6.09 10.87 10.80
CA SER A 186 5.76 11.93 9.84
C SER A 186 6.59 13.20 10.04
N MET A 187 6.86 13.59 11.30
CA MET A 187 7.70 14.74 11.64
C MET A 187 9.18 14.59 11.25
N ASN A 188 9.65 13.37 11.09
CA ASN A 188 11.02 13.04 10.74
C ASN A 188 11.18 12.54 9.30
N PHE A 189 10.12 12.64 8.47
CA PHE A 189 10.07 12.07 7.13
C PHE A 189 11.32 12.43 6.31
N PHE A 190 11.64 13.69 6.17
CA PHE A 190 12.78 14.15 5.36
C PHE A 190 14.16 13.84 5.94
N LYS A 191 14.24 13.47 7.20
CA LYS A 191 15.52 13.16 7.86
C LYS A 191 15.83 11.67 7.88
N ASN A 192 14.82 10.86 8.17
CA ASN A 192 15.01 9.48 8.61
C ASN A 192 14.34 8.45 7.72
N PHE A 193 13.34 8.85 6.88
CA PHE A 193 12.66 7.91 6.00
C PHE A 193 13.50 7.62 4.75
N GLU A 194 13.64 6.33 4.43
CA GLU A 194 14.39 5.90 3.24
C GLU A 194 13.62 4.81 2.49
N VAL A 195 13.52 4.95 1.18
CA VAL A 195 13.10 3.84 0.31
C VAL A 195 14.35 3.03 -0.03
N ARG A 196 14.47 1.85 0.57
CA ARG A 196 15.63 0.96 0.42
C ARG A 196 15.58 0.13 -0.85
N GLU A 197 14.36 -0.26 -1.27
CA GLU A 197 14.17 -1.12 -2.43
C GLU A 197 12.76 -0.99 -2.99
N ILE A 198 12.65 -1.14 -4.31
CA ILE A 198 11.38 -1.37 -5.01
C ILE A 198 11.33 -2.84 -5.41
N ILE A 199 10.54 -3.64 -4.68
CA ILE A 199 10.38 -5.08 -4.92
C ILE A 199 9.53 -5.33 -6.17
N ALA A 200 8.43 -4.59 -6.28
CA ALA A 200 7.50 -4.70 -7.40
C ALA A 200 6.77 -3.37 -7.64
N LYS A 201 6.51 -3.02 -8.89
CA LYS A 201 5.66 -1.88 -9.27
C LYS A 201 5.20 -1.97 -10.72
N PRO A 202 4.14 -1.25 -11.13
CA PRO A 202 3.81 -1.07 -12.53
C PRO A 202 4.92 -0.30 -13.29
N LEU A 203 5.10 -0.63 -14.58
CA LEU A 203 5.98 0.12 -15.48
C LEU A 203 5.46 1.54 -15.74
N CYS A 204 4.14 1.69 -15.82
CA CYS A 204 3.48 2.96 -16.09
C CYS A 204 2.86 3.54 -14.81
N ARG A 205 2.68 4.85 -14.80
CA ARG A 205 2.13 5.59 -13.68
C ARG A 205 0.67 5.21 -13.39
N VAL A 206 -0.17 5.19 -14.42
CA VAL A 206 -1.57 4.75 -14.37
C VAL A 206 -1.95 4.09 -15.70
N LYS A 207 -2.12 2.77 -15.68
CA LYS A 207 -2.66 2.03 -16.81
C LYS A 207 -3.37 0.78 -16.29
N THR A 208 -4.68 0.76 -16.39
CA THR A 208 -5.52 -0.39 -16.08
C THR A 208 -5.97 -1.07 -17.35
N LEU A 209 -6.35 -2.33 -17.27
CA LEU A 209 -7.04 -3.01 -18.38
C LEU A 209 -8.34 -2.26 -18.69
N PRO A 210 -8.69 -2.05 -19.98
CA PRO A 210 -9.87 -1.28 -20.38
C PRO A 210 -11.17 -1.79 -19.74
N GLU A 211 -11.33 -3.10 -19.63
CA GLU A 211 -12.49 -3.76 -19.04
C GLU A 211 -12.67 -3.50 -17.55
N PHE A 212 -11.60 -3.07 -16.87
CA PHE A 212 -11.59 -2.72 -15.44
C PHE A 212 -11.64 -1.22 -15.19
N ARG A 213 -11.90 -0.42 -16.22
CA ARG A 213 -12.13 1.00 -16.02
C ARG A 213 -13.50 1.20 -15.41
N TYR A 214 -13.54 1.93 -14.31
CA TYR A 214 -14.78 2.20 -13.58
C TYR A 214 -15.83 2.91 -14.45
N GLU A 215 -15.41 3.75 -15.39
CA GLU A 215 -16.29 4.46 -16.35
C GLU A 215 -17.22 3.50 -17.13
N ASN A 216 -16.78 2.27 -17.34
CA ASN A 216 -17.53 1.23 -18.05
C ASN A 216 -18.32 0.30 -17.10
N TRP A 217 -18.20 0.54 -15.79
CA TRP A 217 -18.80 -0.29 -14.77
C TRP A 217 -20.19 0.20 -14.39
N LYS A 218 -21.18 -0.65 -14.49
CA LYS A 218 -22.56 -0.43 -14.03
C LYS A 218 -22.97 -1.60 -13.16
N GLY A 219 -23.06 -1.40 -11.85
CA GLY A 219 -23.46 -2.46 -10.92
C GLY A 219 -23.07 -2.17 -9.47
N ASP A 220 -23.39 -3.10 -8.60
CA ASP A 220 -23.03 -3.02 -7.19
C ASP A 220 -21.54 -3.36 -6.95
N LEU A 221 -21.10 -3.08 -5.74
CA LEU A 221 -19.71 -3.27 -5.32
C LEU A 221 -19.28 -4.74 -5.40
N GLU A 222 -20.16 -5.67 -5.07
CA GLU A 222 -19.88 -7.11 -5.07
C GLU A 222 -19.64 -7.65 -6.48
N SER A 223 -20.50 -7.27 -7.42
CA SER A 223 -20.34 -7.66 -8.81
C SER A 223 -19.11 -7.01 -9.46
N TYR A 224 -18.74 -5.78 -9.06
CA TYR A 224 -17.49 -5.17 -9.50
C TYR A 224 -16.27 -6.01 -9.06
N TYR A 225 -16.23 -6.43 -7.80
CA TYR A 225 -15.12 -7.24 -7.29
C TYR A 225 -15.11 -8.66 -7.84
N SER A 226 -16.28 -9.26 -8.07
CA SER A 226 -16.35 -10.60 -8.67
C SER A 226 -15.85 -10.65 -10.11
N GLN A 227 -15.99 -9.57 -10.88
CA GLN A 227 -15.39 -9.46 -12.22
C GLN A 227 -13.86 -9.36 -12.15
N LEU A 228 -13.31 -8.59 -11.21
CA LEU A 228 -11.86 -8.47 -11.05
C LEU A 228 -11.17 -9.76 -10.61
N GLY A 229 -11.88 -10.69 -10.00
CA GLY A 229 -11.35 -11.97 -9.54
C GLY A 229 -11.31 -13.08 -10.59
N ARG A 230 -11.73 -12.82 -11.81
CA ARG A 230 -11.84 -13.83 -12.88
C ARG A 230 -10.63 -13.88 -13.84
N HIS A 231 -9.57 -13.08 -13.59
CA HIS A 231 -8.37 -13.02 -14.43
C HIS A 231 -7.10 -13.26 -13.65
#